data_4ab2eea9c5eda6016c522a4e8052df05
#
_entry.id   4ab2eea9c5eda6016c522a4e8052df05
#
_cell.length_a   1.000
_cell.length_b   1.000
_cell.length_c   1.000
_cell.angle_alpha   90.00
_cell.angle_beta   90.00
_cell.angle_gamma   90.00
#
_symmetry.space_group_name_H-M   'P 1'
#
loop_
_entity.id
_entity.type
_entity.pdbx_description
1 polymer ?
#
loop_
_entity_poly.entity_id
_entity_poly.type
_entity_poly.pdbx_seq_one_letter_code
_entity_poly.pdbx_strand_id
1 'polypeptide(L)'
;MLSPLNAMFLAAALFCANQTVQAMNLDLKPKQDKVLNNTTLWTIHATCQIHAGSSKKTIKIKGNKNGGQVNGKHLAVGQATSLTLYTDKTVEVTAEPGAQVTISNMSDEPLTAVCST
;
A
#
# COMPACT_ATOMS: atom_id res chain seq x y z
N MET A 1 -28.90 7.81 -11.15
CA MET A 1 -28.35 7.07 -11.05
C MET A 1 -28.07 6.54 -11.14
N LEU A 2 -28.54 6.98 -11.84
CA LEU A 2 -28.08 6.10 -11.90
C LEU A 2 -27.81 5.63 -12.19
N SER A 3 -28.22 6.12 -12.32
CA SER A 3 -27.86 5.32 -12.48
C SER A 3 -27.62 4.88 -12.80
N PRO A 4 -28.07 5.23 -12.85
CA PRO A 4 -27.70 4.60 -12.93
C PRO A 4 -27.20 4.26 -13.15
N LEU A 5 -27.50 4.89 -13.17
CA LEU A 5 -26.91 4.24 -13.11
C LEU A 5 -26.44 3.89 -13.06
N ASN A 6 -26.76 4.53 -12.98
CA ASN A 6 -26.26 3.88 -12.78
C ASN A 6 -25.79 3.27 -12.84
N ALA A 7 -26.35 3.70 -12.78
CA ALA A 7 -25.75 2.86 -12.58
C ALA A 7 -25.15 2.42 -12.75
N MET A 8 -25.32 2.70 -12.84
CA MET A 8 -24.63 2.08 -12.80
C MET A 8 -24.01 1.58 -12.80
N PHE A 9 -24.20 1.68 -12.90
CA PHE A 9 -23.57 0.91 -12.87
C PHE A 9 -23.24 0.22 -12.86
N LEU A 10 -23.51 0.59 -12.72
CA LEU A 10 -22.99 -0.28 -12.56
C LEU A 10 -22.72 -1.10 -12.80
N ALA A 11 -23.33 -0.94 -12.95
CA ALA A 11 -22.80 -1.88 -12.96
C ALA A 11 -22.26 -2.49 -13.28
N ALA A 12 -22.49 -2.42 -13.57
CA ALA A 12 -21.69 -3.17 -13.70
C ALA A 12 -21.13 -3.52 -13.61
N ALA A 13 -21.19 -3.41 -13.64
CA ALA A 13 -20.35 -3.92 -13.42
C ALA A 13 -20.01 -4.37 -13.19
N LEU A 14 -20.09 -4.31 -13.09
CA LEU A 14 -19.50 -4.87 -12.77
C LEU A 14 -19.10 -5.66 -12.84
N PHE A 15 -19.11 -5.70 -12.97
CA PHE A 15 -18.47 -6.38 -12.93
C PHE A 15 -17.68 -6.95 -13.18
N CYS A 16 -17.65 -7.04 -13.62
CA CYS A 16 -16.97 -7.31 -13.92
C CYS A 16 -16.21 -7.58 -13.75
N ALA A 17 -15.90 -7.60 -13.57
CA ALA A 17 -15.05 -7.72 -13.47
C ALA A 17 -14.29 -7.91 -12.85
N ASN A 18 -14.06 -8.04 -12.41
CA ASN A 18 -13.32 -8.17 -11.84
C ASN A 18 -12.07 -8.36 -11.58
N GLN A 19 -11.56 -8.54 -12.08
CA GLN A 19 -10.35 -8.37 -11.69
C GLN A 19 -9.75 -7.21 -12.12
N THR A 20 -10.12 -6.31 -11.70
CA THR A 20 -9.66 -5.00 -11.97
C THR A 20 -8.44 -4.68 -11.16
N VAL A 21 -7.55 -3.90 -11.72
CA VAL A 21 -6.45 -3.29 -11.01
C VAL A 21 -7.03 -2.32 -10.01
N GLN A 22 -6.65 -2.47 -8.76
CA GLN A 22 -7.06 -1.56 -7.70
C GLN A 22 -5.91 -0.64 -7.37
N ALA A 23 -6.18 0.65 -7.31
CA ALA A 23 -5.20 1.66 -6.94
C ALA A 23 -5.54 2.22 -5.57
N MET A 24 -4.52 2.47 -4.78
CA MET A 24 -4.67 3.06 -3.46
C MET A 24 -3.65 4.17 -3.28
N ASN A 25 -4.12 5.32 -2.81
CA ASN A 25 -3.23 6.40 -2.42
C ASN A 25 -2.93 6.28 -0.94
N LEU A 26 -1.66 6.30 -0.61
CA LEU A 26 -1.20 6.22 0.76
C LEU A 26 -0.48 7.53 1.09
N ASP A 27 -1.11 8.34 1.92
CA ASP A 27 -0.53 9.61 2.36
C ASP A 27 0.03 9.44 3.75
N LEU A 28 1.31 9.75 3.92
CA LEU A 28 1.98 9.67 5.20
C LEU A 28 2.45 11.07 5.60
N LYS A 29 1.83 11.59 6.65
CA LYS A 29 2.24 12.88 7.21
C LYS A 29 3.57 12.72 7.95
N PRO A 30 4.29 13.81 8.19
CA PRO A 30 5.53 13.73 8.96
C PRO A 30 5.31 13.03 10.29
N LYS A 31 6.18 12.07 10.60
CA LYS A 31 6.17 11.32 11.86
C LYS A 31 4.89 10.52 12.09
N GLN A 32 4.08 10.31 11.07
CA GLN A 32 2.83 9.56 11.19
C GLN A 32 3.08 8.07 11.07
N ASP A 33 2.36 7.30 11.87
CA ASP A 33 2.25 5.85 11.75
C ASP A 33 0.90 5.52 11.10
N LYS A 34 0.90 4.55 10.20
CA LYS A 34 -0.32 4.09 9.57
C LYS A 34 -0.33 2.57 9.53
N VAL A 35 -1.46 1.98 9.92
CA VAL A 35 -1.63 0.52 9.93
C VAL A 35 -2.37 0.11 8.68
N LEU A 36 -1.82 -0.88 7.97
CA LEU A 36 -2.43 -1.44 6.78
C LEU A 36 -2.72 -2.92 7.00
N ASN A 37 -3.89 -3.36 6.53
CA ASN A 37 -4.34 -4.73 6.68
C ASN A 37 -4.70 -5.33 5.33
N ASN A 38 -4.30 -6.59 5.11
CA ASN A 38 -4.86 -7.37 4.02
C ASN A 38 -6.08 -8.11 4.56
N THR A 39 -7.26 -7.59 4.26
CA THR A 39 -8.52 -8.17 4.71
C THR A 39 -9.09 -9.19 3.72
N THR A 40 -8.38 -9.48 2.65
CA THR A 40 -8.82 -10.47 1.65
C THR A 40 -8.39 -11.87 2.05
N LEU A 41 -8.92 -12.85 1.32
CA LEU A 41 -8.58 -14.26 1.54
C LEU A 41 -7.45 -14.75 0.64
N TRP A 42 -6.79 -13.84 -0.07
CA TRP A 42 -5.68 -14.18 -0.97
C TRP A 42 -4.50 -13.27 -0.72
N THR A 43 -3.35 -13.69 -1.24
CA THR A 43 -2.14 -12.88 -1.17
C THR A 43 -2.25 -11.69 -2.11
N ILE A 44 -1.91 -10.52 -1.61
CA ILE A 44 -1.91 -9.30 -2.41
C ILE A 44 -0.48 -9.00 -2.84
N HIS A 45 -0.31 -8.69 -4.13
CA HIS A 45 0.94 -8.18 -4.69
C HIS A 45 0.67 -6.77 -5.16
N ALA A 46 1.39 -5.81 -4.61
CA ALA A 46 1.21 -4.41 -4.96
C ALA A 46 2.53 -3.78 -5.36
N THR A 47 2.45 -2.88 -6.33
CA THR A 47 3.57 -2.04 -6.74
C THR A 47 3.22 -0.61 -6.39
N CYS A 48 4.09 0.03 -5.61
CA CYS A 48 3.86 1.39 -5.15
C CYS A 48 4.86 2.33 -5.78
N GLN A 49 4.35 3.43 -6.34
CA GLN A 49 5.18 4.49 -6.88
C GLN A 49 5.23 5.62 -5.88
N ILE A 50 6.42 6.11 -5.61
CA ILE A 50 6.67 7.06 -4.52
C ILE A 50 6.70 8.48 -5.04
N HIS A 51 6.07 9.41 -4.29
CA HIS A 51 6.13 10.83 -4.51
C HIS A 51 6.62 11.47 -3.21
N ALA A 52 7.90 11.80 -3.16
CA ALA A 52 8.57 12.24 -1.93
C ALA A 52 9.08 13.67 -1.99
N GLY A 53 8.74 14.41 -3.05
CA GLY A 53 9.26 15.75 -3.25
C GLY A 53 10.72 15.73 -3.71
N SER A 54 11.50 16.73 -3.32
CA SER A 54 12.85 16.88 -3.82
C SER A 54 13.91 16.20 -2.98
N SER A 55 13.57 15.72 -1.79
CA SER A 55 14.53 15.09 -0.91
C SER A 55 14.13 13.66 -0.59
N LYS A 56 15.12 12.86 -0.19
CA LYS A 56 14.88 11.48 0.23
C LYS A 56 14.16 11.46 1.56
N LYS A 57 13.31 10.44 1.73
CA LYS A 57 12.57 10.22 2.97
C LYS A 57 12.87 8.82 3.48
N THR A 58 12.85 8.65 4.77
CA THR A 58 13.01 7.34 5.39
C THR A 58 11.68 6.90 5.96
N ILE A 59 11.27 5.68 5.62
CA ILE A 59 10.12 5.04 6.25
C ILE A 59 10.56 3.77 6.95
N LYS A 60 9.76 3.35 7.93
CA LYS A 60 9.94 2.10 8.63
C LYS A 60 8.68 1.28 8.44
N ILE A 61 8.85 0.00 8.13
CA ILE A 61 7.73 -0.93 8.00
C ILE A 61 7.94 -2.04 9.01
N LYS A 62 6.93 -2.27 9.86
CA LYS A 62 6.97 -3.32 10.87
C LYS A 62 5.83 -4.29 10.64
N GLY A 63 6.15 -5.59 10.63
CA GLY A 63 5.14 -6.64 10.55
C GLY A 63 4.48 -6.84 11.89
N ASN A 64 3.15 -6.78 11.93
CA ASN A 64 2.36 -6.96 13.14
C ASN A 64 1.66 -8.31 13.17
N LYS A 65 1.14 -8.77 12.03
CA LYS A 65 0.43 -10.05 11.91
C LYS A 65 0.74 -10.67 10.56
N ASN A 66 0.86 -11.99 10.55
CA ASN A 66 1.12 -12.81 9.38
C ASN A 66 2.37 -12.33 8.63
N GLY A 67 2.55 -12.76 7.40
CA GLY A 67 3.78 -12.48 6.69
C GLY A 67 3.58 -11.67 5.44
N GLY A 68 4.70 -11.19 4.92
CA GLY A 68 4.74 -10.47 3.68
C GLY A 68 6.16 -10.22 3.24
N GLN A 69 6.30 -9.48 2.16
CA GLN A 69 7.61 -9.11 1.62
C GLN A 69 7.59 -7.66 1.20
N VAL A 70 8.73 -7.02 1.35
CA VAL A 70 8.97 -5.65 0.88
C VAL A 70 10.23 -5.70 0.02
N ASN A 71 10.09 -5.41 -1.27
CA ASN A 71 11.18 -5.51 -2.25
C ASN A 71 11.88 -6.87 -2.19
N GLY A 72 11.09 -7.93 -2.05
CA GLY A 72 11.61 -9.30 -1.97
C GLY A 72 12.14 -9.71 -0.61
N LYS A 73 12.22 -8.81 0.35
CA LYS A 73 12.68 -9.13 1.68
C LYS A 73 11.51 -9.60 2.53
N HIS A 74 11.61 -10.81 3.07
CA HIS A 74 10.58 -11.36 3.94
C HIS A 74 10.51 -10.55 5.25
N LEU A 75 9.29 -10.28 5.68
CA LEU A 75 9.03 -9.52 6.90
C LEU A 75 8.11 -10.35 7.80
N ALA A 76 8.68 -10.94 8.83
CA ALA A 76 7.93 -11.73 9.79
C ALA A 76 7.33 -10.85 10.87
N VAL A 77 6.42 -11.41 11.67
CA VAL A 77 5.82 -10.72 12.80
C VAL A 77 6.92 -10.24 13.75
N GLY A 78 6.85 -8.97 14.12
CA GLY A 78 7.83 -8.35 15.01
C GLY A 78 9.05 -7.80 14.31
N GLN A 79 9.28 -8.14 13.05
CA GLN A 79 10.40 -7.61 12.28
C GLN A 79 10.06 -6.26 11.68
N ALA A 80 11.08 -5.41 11.56
CA ALA A 80 10.94 -4.12 10.92
C ALA A 80 12.06 -3.93 9.91
N THR A 81 11.79 -3.16 8.88
CA THR A 81 12.78 -2.76 7.90
C THR A 81 12.63 -1.28 7.62
N SER A 82 13.75 -0.62 7.29
CA SER A 82 13.75 0.78 6.91
C SER A 82 14.04 0.90 5.44
N LEU A 83 13.36 1.80 4.78
CA LEU A 83 13.56 2.09 3.36
C LEU A 83 13.85 3.57 3.19
N THR A 84 14.78 3.88 2.31
CA THR A 84 14.99 5.26 1.86
C THR A 84 14.24 5.43 0.56
N LEU A 85 13.30 6.37 0.55
CA LEU A 85 12.41 6.59 -0.58
C LEU A 85 12.68 7.95 -1.21
N TYR A 86 12.50 8.01 -2.52
CA TYR A 86 12.62 9.24 -3.30
C TYR A 86 11.60 9.18 -4.44
N THR A 87 11.31 10.33 -5.02
CA THR A 87 10.31 10.43 -6.09
C THR A 87 10.68 9.50 -7.23
N ASP A 88 9.65 8.84 -7.77
CA ASP A 88 9.71 7.85 -8.85
C ASP A 88 10.30 6.51 -8.45
N LYS A 89 10.71 6.32 -7.20
CA LYS A 89 11.11 5.00 -6.75
C LYS A 89 9.88 4.09 -6.69
N THR A 90 10.08 2.83 -7.06
CA THR A 90 9.06 1.80 -6.98
C THR A 90 9.36 0.87 -5.82
N VAL A 91 8.33 0.56 -5.03
CA VAL A 91 8.42 -0.39 -3.93
C VAL A 91 7.41 -1.50 -4.18
N GLU A 92 7.87 -2.75 -4.13
CA GLU A 92 7.00 -3.90 -4.30
C GLU A 92 6.67 -4.50 -2.95
N VAL A 93 5.40 -4.76 -2.73
CA VAL A 93 4.89 -5.27 -1.46
C VAL A 93 4.04 -6.50 -1.71
N THR A 94 4.29 -7.54 -0.93
CA THR A 94 3.46 -8.75 -0.93
C THR A 94 2.91 -8.92 0.47
N ALA A 95 1.61 -9.17 0.59
CA ALA A 95 0.95 -9.35 1.88
C ALA A 95 0.09 -10.60 1.85
N GLU A 96 0.34 -11.52 2.77
CA GLU A 96 -0.46 -12.72 2.94
C GLU A 96 -1.84 -12.37 3.49
N PRO A 97 -2.84 -13.24 3.32
CA PRO A 97 -4.16 -13.01 3.95
C PRO A 97 -4.02 -12.76 5.44
N GLY A 98 -4.68 -11.73 5.92
CA GLY A 98 -4.61 -11.33 7.32
C GLY A 98 -3.36 -10.59 7.73
N ALA A 99 -2.44 -10.33 6.82
CA ALA A 99 -1.23 -9.59 7.16
C ALA A 99 -1.56 -8.17 7.60
N GLN A 100 -0.84 -7.72 8.61
CA GLN A 100 -0.96 -6.35 9.12
C GLN A 100 0.43 -5.78 9.29
N VAL A 101 0.63 -4.56 8.81
CA VAL A 101 1.90 -3.84 8.96
C VAL A 101 1.63 -2.43 9.46
N THR A 102 2.62 -1.88 10.15
CA THR A 102 2.64 -0.47 10.51
C THR A 102 3.71 0.21 9.69
N ILE A 103 3.32 1.27 8.99
CA ILE A 103 4.24 2.09 8.20
C ILE A 103 4.41 3.42 8.91
N SER A 104 5.65 3.80 9.14
CA SER A 104 5.99 5.04 9.85
C SER A 104 6.80 5.95 8.95
N ASN A 105 6.35 7.18 8.77
CA ASN A 105 7.14 8.20 8.08
C ASN A 105 8.12 8.80 9.09
N MET A 106 9.38 8.45 8.95
CA MET A 106 10.43 8.90 9.90
C MET A 106 10.98 10.28 9.55
N SER A 107 10.48 10.90 8.49
CA SER A 107 10.97 12.20 8.05
C SER A 107 10.12 13.34 8.59
N ASP A 108 10.58 14.56 8.38
CA ASP A 108 9.87 15.78 8.79
C ASP A 108 8.97 16.33 7.71
N GLU A 109 8.84 15.64 6.59
CA GLU A 109 8.04 16.08 5.46
C GLU A 109 7.08 14.96 5.05
N PRO A 110 5.94 15.32 4.44
CA PRO A 110 4.99 14.30 4.00
C PRO A 110 5.51 13.55 2.79
N LEU A 111 4.99 12.34 2.60
CA LEU A 111 5.24 11.60 1.38
C LEU A 111 3.95 10.87 0.97
N THR A 112 3.83 10.59 -0.31
CA THR A 112 2.69 9.89 -0.87
C THR A 112 3.17 8.70 -1.68
N ALA A 113 2.44 7.62 -1.59
CA ALA A 113 2.65 6.45 -2.45
C ALA A 113 1.35 6.13 -3.18
N VAL A 114 1.47 5.82 -4.47
CA VAL A 114 0.35 5.33 -5.26
C VAL A 114 0.62 3.86 -5.53
N CYS A 115 -0.20 3.01 -4.94
CA CYS A 115 -0.03 1.57 -5.01
C CYS A 115 -1.11 0.96 -5.88
N SER A 116 -0.74 -0.01 -6.71
CA SER A 116 -1.70 -0.73 -7.53
C SER A 116 -1.39 -2.22 -7.51
N THR A 117 -2.45 -3.01 -7.61
CA THR A 117 -2.36 -4.47 -7.62
C THR A 117 -2.53 -5.03 -9.03
#